data_4d1c496212b543c6a1a48d9c268f9953
#
_entry.id   4d1c496212b543c6a1a48d9c268f9953
#
_cell.length_a   1.000
_cell.length_b   1.000
_cell.length_c   1.000
_cell.angle_alpha   90.00
_cell.angle_beta   90.00
_cell.angle_gamma   90.00
#
_symmetry.space_group_name_H-M   'P 1'
#
loop_
_entity.id
_entity.type
_entity.pdbx_description
1 polymer ?
#
loop_
_entity_poly.entity_id
_entity_poly.type
_entity_poly.pdbx_seq_one_letter_code
_entity_poly.pdbx_strand_id
1 'polypeptide(L)'
;IPVAPDWLLAEMREPPKTIIKRDLDFSDRTDDEVFQIIKDCLDVIPNKGKGSRDHWVKIGMAINSALPTEAGMMLWSSWSSDDPDFEDEWKDDNPCEHIWHSFKGNGVGLGTLIHLADLEDPQRHRFSEDLAKAVKSAEDKQVQEFKKSVRDFEYFVTEMEKILKLPNPAEREYKINALADECNFRDSATCEAIYVDHQAFKAGSKQMTAKELSEKEFKRDYIIPDVLPHPSTVLIYGAGGDGKSMSAWAIARKIITGESFEVKGDHVPVRKGKVLILNGDQPLMQIKEQLEESDYPMDENTVIRTDWQLRSYAQFCQLMKDVQPTLVIIDSLIGCSGGKAFDENKSDFATPLYWLTRNNGHQTKDGEVIFPPATILVIHHANKNGGFRGTSAIRDAVTETWRL
;
A
#
# COMPACT_ATOMS: atom_id res chain seq x y z
N ILE A 1 -23.23 -5.96 -22.75
CA ILE A 1 -22.08 -5.22 -22.14
C ILE A 1 -21.70 -4.17 -23.17
N PRO A 2 -21.77 -2.86 -22.88
CA PRO A 2 -21.36 -1.86 -23.85
C PRO A 2 -19.85 -1.98 -24.12
N VAL A 3 -19.50 -2.03 -25.39
CA VAL A 3 -18.09 -2.03 -25.84
C VAL A 3 -17.55 -0.63 -25.66
N ALA A 4 -16.33 -0.51 -25.13
CA ALA A 4 -15.66 0.78 -24.97
C ALA A 4 -15.53 1.49 -26.33
N PRO A 5 -15.73 2.82 -26.38
CA PRO A 5 -15.62 3.56 -27.64
C PRO A 5 -14.20 3.46 -28.24
N ASP A 6 -14.11 3.46 -29.56
CA ASP A 6 -12.84 3.28 -30.29
C ASP A 6 -11.74 4.28 -29.92
N TRP A 7 -12.09 5.52 -29.57
CA TRP A 7 -11.13 6.53 -29.10
C TRP A 7 -10.48 6.15 -27.76
N LEU A 8 -11.24 5.51 -26.82
CA LEU A 8 -10.71 5.05 -25.54
C LEU A 8 -9.81 3.82 -25.73
N LEU A 9 -10.14 2.96 -26.68
CA LEU A 9 -9.30 1.80 -27.03
C LEU A 9 -8.01 2.23 -27.76
N ALA A 10 -8.02 3.35 -28.47
CA ALA A 10 -6.83 3.93 -29.11
C ALA A 10 -5.88 4.51 -28.04
N GLU A 11 -6.39 5.24 -27.04
CA GLU A 11 -5.60 5.79 -25.94
C GLU A 11 -4.98 4.69 -25.06
N MET A 12 -5.67 3.56 -24.88
CA MET A 12 -5.15 2.39 -24.14
C MET A 12 -4.09 1.59 -24.91
N ARG A 13 -3.95 1.79 -26.24
CA ARG A 13 -2.96 1.10 -27.09
C ARG A 13 -1.65 1.87 -27.24
N GLU A 14 -1.62 3.16 -26.96
CA GLU A 14 -0.38 3.88 -26.87
C GLU A 14 0.28 3.56 -25.53
N PRO A 15 1.53 3.04 -25.53
CA PRO A 15 2.27 2.95 -24.26
C PRO A 15 2.35 4.36 -23.69
N PRO A 16 2.22 4.54 -22.36
CA PRO A 16 2.38 5.85 -21.76
C PRO A 16 3.72 6.39 -22.23
N LYS A 17 3.72 7.55 -22.88
CA LYS A 17 4.95 8.28 -23.20
C LYS A 17 5.62 8.49 -21.85
N THR A 18 6.59 7.65 -21.55
CA THR A 18 7.42 7.80 -20.36
C THR A 18 8.18 9.09 -20.57
N ILE A 19 7.62 10.18 -20.09
CA ILE A 19 8.36 11.42 -19.89
C ILE A 19 9.35 11.05 -18.79
N ILE A 20 10.54 10.65 -19.19
CA ILE A 20 11.69 10.61 -18.31
C ILE A 20 11.88 12.08 -17.93
N LYS A 21 11.32 12.50 -16.78
CA LYS A 21 11.72 13.74 -16.13
C LYS A 21 13.16 13.52 -15.70
N ARG A 22 14.09 13.88 -16.59
CA ARG A 22 15.48 14.08 -16.21
C ARG A 22 15.49 15.41 -15.48
N ASP A 23 15.34 15.37 -14.17
CA ASP A 23 15.70 16.50 -13.33
C ASP A 23 17.23 16.63 -13.40
N LEU A 24 17.69 17.35 -14.39
CA LEU A 24 19.07 17.80 -14.47
C LEU A 24 19.22 18.83 -13.35
N ASP A 25 20.00 18.52 -12.35
CA ASP A 25 20.31 19.43 -11.25
C ASP A 25 21.29 20.49 -11.76
N PHE A 26 20.81 21.72 -11.90
CA PHE A 26 21.60 22.88 -12.31
C PHE A 26 21.85 23.84 -11.16
N SER A 27 21.59 23.41 -9.90
CA SER A 27 21.65 24.26 -8.71
C SER A 27 23.05 24.83 -8.41
N ASP A 28 24.10 24.19 -8.92
CA ASP A 28 25.50 24.59 -8.67
C ASP A 28 26.07 25.50 -9.79
N ARG A 29 25.26 25.93 -10.76
CA ARG A 29 25.72 26.76 -11.88
C ARG A 29 25.52 28.21 -11.60
N THR A 30 26.46 29.02 -12.13
CA THR A 30 26.35 30.47 -12.10
C THR A 30 25.32 30.97 -13.14
N ASP A 31 24.74 32.16 -12.91
CA ASP A 31 23.81 32.80 -13.84
C ASP A 31 24.39 32.96 -15.25
N ASP A 32 25.70 33.21 -15.37
CA ASP A 32 26.40 33.33 -16.64
C ASP A 32 26.44 32.00 -17.42
N GLU A 33 26.67 30.86 -16.70
CA GLU A 33 26.64 29.55 -17.32
C GLU A 33 25.23 29.18 -17.78
N VAL A 34 24.22 29.45 -16.95
CA VAL A 34 22.80 29.24 -17.30
C VAL A 34 22.41 30.11 -18.51
N PHE A 35 22.84 31.36 -18.54
CA PHE A 35 22.63 32.27 -19.67
C PHE A 35 23.18 31.71 -20.99
N GLN A 36 24.43 31.19 -21.01
CA GLN A 36 25.02 30.60 -22.21
C GLN A 36 24.27 29.35 -22.67
N ILE A 37 23.88 28.48 -21.75
CA ILE A 37 23.08 27.28 -22.07
C ILE A 37 21.74 27.66 -22.71
N ILE A 38 21.04 28.65 -22.14
CA ILE A 38 19.78 29.15 -22.70
C ILE A 38 20.00 29.67 -24.10
N LYS A 39 21.02 30.50 -24.31
CA LYS A 39 21.36 31.07 -25.61
C LYS A 39 21.60 29.98 -26.64
N ASP A 40 22.46 29.02 -26.35
CA ASP A 40 22.76 27.91 -27.25
C ASP A 40 21.53 27.04 -27.59
N CYS A 41 20.58 26.93 -26.65
CA CYS A 41 19.31 26.26 -26.94
C CYS A 41 18.44 27.09 -27.90
N LEU A 42 18.37 28.39 -27.68
CA LEU A 42 17.54 29.27 -28.48
C LEU A 42 18.08 29.44 -29.91
N ASP A 43 19.41 29.33 -30.14
CA ASP A 43 20.04 29.37 -31.46
C ASP A 43 19.53 28.23 -32.38
N VAL A 44 19.05 27.11 -31.84
CA VAL A 44 18.56 25.97 -32.63
C VAL A 44 17.04 25.74 -32.52
N ILE A 45 16.39 26.26 -31.49
CA ILE A 45 14.94 26.17 -31.38
C ILE A 45 14.27 27.18 -32.31
N PRO A 46 13.53 26.74 -33.35
CA PRO A 46 12.90 27.66 -34.25
C PRO A 46 11.75 28.42 -33.61
N ASN A 47 11.65 29.71 -33.93
CA ASN A 47 10.44 30.45 -33.67
C ASN A 47 9.39 30.05 -34.71
N LYS A 48 8.27 29.44 -34.27
CA LYS A 48 7.32 28.76 -35.18
C LYS A 48 6.20 29.65 -35.71
N GLY A 49 6.22 30.95 -35.43
CA GLY A 49 5.26 31.92 -35.96
C GLY A 49 3.84 31.86 -35.37
N LYS A 50 2.91 32.58 -35.98
CA LYS A 50 1.48 32.64 -35.55
C LYS A 50 0.83 31.29 -35.49
N GLY A 51 0.32 30.94 -34.31
CA GLY A 51 -0.32 29.65 -34.01
C GLY A 51 0.44 28.75 -33.03
N SER A 52 1.65 29.13 -32.65
CA SER A 52 2.50 28.42 -31.70
C SER A 52 2.59 29.13 -30.34
N ARG A 53 1.54 29.87 -29.92
CA ARG A 53 1.53 30.59 -28.64
C ARG A 53 1.89 29.72 -27.45
N ASP A 54 1.40 28.49 -27.41
CA ASP A 54 1.72 27.56 -26.33
C ASP A 54 3.19 27.17 -26.32
N HIS A 55 3.82 27.06 -27.51
CA HIS A 55 5.24 26.81 -27.65
C HIS A 55 6.06 28.00 -27.16
N TRP A 56 5.70 29.20 -27.59
CA TRP A 56 6.31 30.46 -27.20
C TRP A 56 6.24 30.69 -25.69
N VAL A 57 5.04 30.52 -25.07
CA VAL A 57 4.84 30.62 -23.61
C VAL A 57 5.69 29.57 -22.87
N LYS A 58 5.74 28.35 -23.39
CA LYS A 58 6.50 27.25 -22.78
C LYS A 58 7.99 27.54 -22.73
N ILE A 59 8.54 28.15 -23.77
CA ILE A 59 9.94 28.57 -23.82
C ILE A 59 10.18 29.69 -22.82
N GLY A 60 9.33 30.71 -22.78
CA GLY A 60 9.42 31.79 -21.80
C GLY A 60 9.35 31.30 -20.34
N MET A 61 8.45 30.38 -20.06
CA MET A 61 8.36 29.75 -18.72
C MET A 61 9.64 28.98 -18.38
N ALA A 62 10.22 28.26 -19.35
CA ALA A 62 11.43 27.49 -19.11
C ALA A 62 12.64 28.41 -18.82
N ILE A 63 12.75 29.52 -19.56
CA ILE A 63 13.79 30.52 -19.32
C ILE A 63 13.59 31.22 -17.98
N ASN A 64 12.36 31.67 -17.67
CA ASN A 64 12.03 32.33 -16.42
C ASN A 64 12.31 31.45 -15.19
N SER A 65 12.03 30.16 -15.32
CA SER A 65 12.30 29.19 -14.25
C SER A 65 13.82 28.97 -14.03
N ALA A 66 14.61 29.02 -15.09
CA ALA A 66 16.04 28.75 -15.03
C ALA A 66 16.86 30.01 -14.70
N LEU A 67 16.45 31.17 -15.23
CA LEU A 67 17.12 32.46 -15.08
C LEU A 67 16.06 33.57 -14.89
N PRO A 68 15.50 33.74 -13.71
CA PRO A 68 14.43 34.71 -13.42
C PRO A 68 14.93 36.17 -13.32
N THR A 69 15.89 36.54 -14.17
CA THR A 69 16.54 37.83 -14.21
C THR A 69 16.16 38.61 -15.43
N GLU A 70 16.52 39.90 -15.48
CA GLU A 70 16.38 40.75 -16.66
C GLU A 70 17.12 40.16 -17.87
N ALA A 71 18.27 39.52 -17.65
CA ALA A 71 19.04 38.86 -18.70
C ALA A 71 18.25 37.67 -19.33
N GLY A 72 17.53 36.87 -18.52
CA GLY A 72 16.65 35.81 -19.01
C GLY A 72 15.48 36.36 -19.83
N MET A 73 14.87 37.46 -19.39
CA MET A 73 13.82 38.15 -20.12
C MET A 73 14.32 38.68 -21.46
N MET A 74 15.51 39.26 -21.49
CA MET A 74 16.14 39.74 -22.72
C MET A 74 16.42 38.63 -23.75
N LEU A 75 16.89 37.46 -23.30
CA LEU A 75 17.06 36.29 -24.18
C LEU A 75 15.76 35.85 -24.82
N TRP A 76 14.68 35.75 -24.01
CA TRP A 76 13.36 35.39 -24.55
C TRP A 76 12.80 36.43 -25.48
N SER A 77 12.94 37.71 -25.14
CA SER A 77 12.53 38.84 -25.98
C SER A 77 13.27 38.86 -27.31
N SER A 78 14.61 38.71 -27.28
CA SER A 78 15.42 38.66 -28.51
C SER A 78 15.03 37.51 -29.42
N TRP A 79 14.91 36.30 -28.87
CA TRP A 79 14.47 35.12 -29.63
C TRP A 79 13.05 35.28 -30.19
N SER A 80 12.14 35.92 -29.45
CA SER A 80 10.78 36.17 -29.87
C SER A 80 10.69 37.21 -30.99
N SER A 81 11.55 38.24 -30.97
CA SER A 81 11.57 39.31 -31.98
C SER A 81 12.04 38.86 -33.39
N ASP A 82 12.68 37.70 -33.47
CA ASP A 82 13.10 37.12 -34.75
C ASP A 82 11.94 36.44 -35.50
N ASP A 83 10.71 36.47 -34.97
CA ASP A 83 9.53 35.95 -35.65
C ASP A 83 9.01 36.94 -36.70
N PRO A 84 9.08 36.60 -38.00
CA PRO A 84 8.65 37.49 -39.08
C PRO A 84 7.16 37.82 -39.07
N ASP A 85 6.34 37.02 -38.39
CA ASP A 85 4.89 37.20 -38.27
C ASP A 85 4.52 38.26 -37.23
N PHE A 86 5.45 38.68 -36.37
CA PHE A 86 5.24 39.61 -35.28
C PHE A 86 6.03 40.92 -35.35
N GLU A 87 6.74 41.20 -36.49
CA GLU A 87 7.55 42.39 -36.64
C GLU A 87 6.81 43.72 -36.38
N ASP A 88 5.53 43.79 -36.70
CA ASP A 88 4.71 44.99 -36.49
C ASP A 88 4.21 45.18 -35.04
N GLU A 89 4.03 44.12 -34.30
CA GLU A 89 3.56 44.17 -32.93
C GLU A 89 4.66 44.57 -31.90
N TRP A 90 5.95 44.41 -32.30
CA TRP A 90 7.12 44.74 -31.48
C TRP A 90 7.57 46.20 -31.56
N LYS A 91 6.99 47.01 -32.44
CA LYS A 91 7.43 48.40 -32.66
C LYS A 91 7.08 49.35 -31.53
N ASP A 92 5.98 49.06 -30.80
CA ASP A 92 5.42 49.97 -29.81
C ASP A 92 5.32 49.38 -28.40
N ASP A 93 5.43 48.03 -28.22
CA ASP A 93 5.27 47.38 -26.93
C ASP A 93 5.93 46.00 -26.94
N ASN A 94 6.64 45.62 -25.84
CA ASN A 94 7.28 44.31 -25.70
C ASN A 94 6.34 43.30 -25.04
N PRO A 95 5.72 42.39 -25.80
CA PRO A 95 4.76 41.45 -25.22
C PRO A 95 5.40 40.45 -24.20
N CYS A 96 6.72 40.22 -24.26
CA CYS A 96 7.41 39.40 -23.29
C CYS A 96 7.44 40.05 -21.91
N GLU A 97 7.62 41.36 -21.81
CA GLU A 97 7.70 42.07 -20.54
C GLU A 97 6.41 41.94 -19.73
N HIS A 98 5.23 42.06 -20.37
CA HIS A 98 3.94 41.94 -19.74
C HIS A 98 3.65 40.55 -19.18
N ILE A 99 4.16 39.51 -19.84
CA ILE A 99 3.88 38.13 -19.49
C ILE A 99 4.94 37.57 -18.52
N TRP A 100 6.19 38.05 -18.60
CA TRP A 100 7.32 37.57 -17.83
C TRP A 100 7.06 37.48 -16.34
N HIS A 101 6.47 38.51 -15.77
CA HIS A 101 6.16 38.57 -14.34
C HIS A 101 4.94 37.75 -13.92
N SER A 102 4.17 37.22 -14.87
CA SER A 102 3.01 36.35 -14.63
C SER A 102 3.40 34.88 -14.49
N PHE A 103 4.60 34.49 -14.90
CA PHE A 103 5.07 33.14 -14.84
C PHE A 103 5.22 32.67 -13.39
N LYS A 104 4.55 31.56 -13.07
CA LYS A 104 4.71 30.84 -11.79
C LYS A 104 5.34 29.51 -12.12
N GLY A 105 6.52 29.22 -11.58
CA GLY A 105 7.30 28.00 -11.85
C GLY A 105 6.45 26.73 -11.72
N ASN A 106 6.01 26.19 -12.85
CA ASN A 106 5.10 25.03 -12.93
C ASN A 106 5.77 23.83 -13.62
N GLY A 107 6.94 23.44 -13.17
CA GLY A 107 7.59 22.21 -13.66
C GLY A 107 8.18 22.26 -15.08
N VAL A 108 8.32 23.45 -15.64
CA VAL A 108 9.01 23.73 -16.89
C VAL A 108 10.30 24.46 -16.55
N GLY A 109 11.46 23.99 -16.99
CA GLY A 109 12.76 24.55 -16.62
C GLY A 109 13.83 24.32 -17.72
N LEU A 110 15.10 24.53 -17.36
CA LEU A 110 16.24 24.44 -18.28
C LEU A 110 16.29 23.08 -19.03
N GLY A 111 15.95 21.99 -18.35
CA GLY A 111 15.85 20.66 -18.98
C GLY A 111 14.83 20.59 -20.13
N THR A 112 13.76 21.39 -20.06
CA THR A 112 12.77 21.49 -21.14
C THR A 112 13.34 22.18 -22.36
N LEU A 113 14.11 23.27 -22.19
CA LEU A 113 14.79 23.97 -23.27
C LEU A 113 15.81 23.06 -23.95
N ILE A 114 16.65 22.39 -23.18
CA ILE A 114 17.64 21.43 -23.68
C ILE A 114 16.95 20.33 -24.49
N HIS A 115 15.87 19.78 -24.01
CA HIS A 115 15.11 18.75 -24.71
C HIS A 115 14.52 19.26 -26.03
N LEU A 116 13.95 20.45 -26.05
CA LEU A 116 13.43 21.06 -27.28
C LEU A 116 14.54 21.31 -28.29
N ALA A 117 15.69 21.81 -27.84
CA ALA A 117 16.85 22.04 -28.72
C ALA A 117 17.42 20.69 -29.25
N ASP A 118 17.46 19.64 -28.45
CA ASP A 118 17.90 18.32 -28.89
C ASP A 118 16.94 17.64 -29.89
N LEU A 119 15.66 18.00 -29.87
CA LEU A 119 14.70 17.54 -30.88
C LEU A 119 14.92 18.21 -32.24
N GLU A 120 15.34 19.48 -32.27
CA GLU A 120 15.56 20.22 -33.50
C GLU A 120 16.95 19.92 -34.08
N ASP A 121 17.99 19.82 -33.27
CA ASP A 121 19.33 19.40 -33.68
C ASP A 121 19.94 18.34 -32.74
N PRO A 122 19.70 17.04 -33.02
CA PRO A 122 20.23 15.93 -32.23
C PRO A 122 21.77 15.85 -32.23
N GLN A 123 22.44 16.50 -33.18
CA GLN A 123 23.89 16.46 -33.33
C GLN A 123 24.57 17.75 -32.87
N ARG A 124 23.81 18.74 -32.37
CA ARG A 124 24.40 19.97 -31.88
C ARG A 124 25.50 19.71 -30.87
N HIS A 125 26.58 20.46 -30.96
CA HIS A 125 27.61 20.45 -29.92
C HIS A 125 26.99 20.95 -28.64
N ARG A 126 26.59 20.00 -27.84
CA ARG A 126 26.21 20.28 -26.44
C ARG A 126 27.44 20.93 -25.80
N PHE A 127 27.24 21.84 -24.88
CA PHE A 127 28.24 22.27 -23.90
C PHE A 127 28.77 20.99 -23.23
N SER A 128 29.79 20.38 -23.90
CA SER A 128 29.78 18.92 -23.99
C SER A 128 30.44 18.22 -22.82
N GLU A 129 31.38 18.83 -22.15
CA GLU A 129 32.05 18.14 -21.04
C GLU A 129 31.38 18.37 -19.70
N ASP A 130 30.85 19.58 -19.47
CA ASP A 130 30.24 19.91 -18.18
C ASP A 130 28.80 19.41 -18.09
N LEU A 131 28.06 19.35 -19.17
CA LEU A 131 26.74 18.74 -19.23
C LEU A 131 26.85 17.20 -19.07
N ALA A 132 27.85 16.58 -19.71
CA ALA A 132 28.12 15.16 -19.54
C ALA A 132 28.55 14.85 -18.13
N LYS A 133 29.32 15.72 -17.46
CA LYS A 133 29.69 15.60 -16.05
C LYS A 133 28.47 15.78 -15.13
N ALA A 134 27.60 16.77 -15.42
CA ALA A 134 26.36 16.99 -14.64
C ALA A 134 25.36 15.83 -14.78
N VAL A 135 25.17 15.31 -16.01
CA VAL A 135 24.33 14.11 -16.26
C VAL A 135 24.90 12.89 -15.53
N LYS A 136 26.20 12.67 -15.63
CA LYS A 136 26.87 11.56 -14.95
C LYS A 136 26.79 11.70 -13.42
N SER A 137 26.96 12.91 -12.88
CA SER A 137 26.82 13.19 -11.46
C SER A 137 25.38 12.97 -10.97
N ALA A 138 24.36 13.35 -11.75
CA ALA A 138 22.95 13.10 -11.41
C ALA A 138 22.59 11.61 -11.49
N GLU A 139 23.12 10.89 -12.50
CA GLU A 139 22.98 9.42 -12.59
C GLU A 139 23.68 8.71 -11.43
N ASP A 140 24.89 9.14 -11.08
CA ASP A 140 25.62 8.59 -9.92
C ASP A 140 24.91 8.87 -8.61
N LYS A 141 24.28 10.06 -8.44
CA LYS A 141 23.51 10.42 -7.26
C LYS A 141 22.23 9.58 -7.16
N GLN A 142 21.49 9.38 -8.27
CA GLN A 142 20.32 8.49 -8.32
C GLN A 142 20.69 7.03 -8.04
N VAL A 143 21.81 6.54 -8.57
CA VAL A 143 22.32 5.21 -8.29
C VAL A 143 22.75 5.08 -6.82
N GLN A 144 23.34 6.11 -6.25
CA GLN A 144 23.71 6.14 -4.82
C GLN A 144 22.47 6.16 -3.92
N GLU A 145 21.45 6.96 -4.23
CA GLU A 145 20.18 6.99 -3.51
C GLU A 145 19.43 5.67 -3.62
N PHE A 146 19.41 5.06 -4.81
CA PHE A 146 18.85 3.73 -5.01
C PHE A 146 19.60 2.66 -4.19
N LYS A 147 20.94 2.68 -4.23
CA LYS A 147 21.78 1.76 -3.41
C LYS A 147 21.55 1.98 -1.92
N LYS A 148 21.37 3.22 -1.48
CA LYS A 148 21.05 3.55 -0.10
C LYS A 148 19.67 3.00 0.30
N SER A 149 18.64 3.19 -0.53
CA SER A 149 17.28 2.69 -0.27
C SER A 149 17.24 1.15 -0.18
N VAL A 150 17.96 0.45 -1.05
CA VAL A 150 18.10 -1.02 -0.98
C VAL A 150 18.82 -1.46 0.29
N ARG A 151 19.87 -0.74 0.69
CA ARG A 151 20.61 -1.01 1.94
C ARG A 151 19.75 -0.75 3.16
N ASP A 152 18.99 0.33 3.15
CA ASP A 152 18.08 0.69 4.23
C ASP A 152 16.95 -0.36 4.38
N PHE A 153 16.46 -0.92 3.28
CA PHE A 153 15.47 -2.00 3.31
C PHE A 153 16.04 -3.33 3.83
N GLU A 154 17.23 -3.72 3.42
CA GLU A 154 17.91 -4.91 3.96
C GLU A 154 18.23 -4.74 5.45
N TYR A 155 18.63 -3.56 5.87
CA TYR A 155 18.80 -3.20 7.27
C TYR A 155 17.49 -3.37 8.04
N PHE A 156 16.40 -2.79 7.54
CA PHE A 156 15.08 -2.92 8.14
C PHE A 156 14.66 -4.39 8.34
N VAL A 157 14.78 -5.22 7.30
CA VAL A 157 14.43 -6.65 7.39
C VAL A 157 15.27 -7.35 8.43
N THR A 158 16.57 -7.10 8.46
CA THR A 158 17.50 -7.72 9.42
C THR A 158 17.18 -7.32 10.86
N GLU A 159 16.88 -6.06 11.12
CA GLU A 159 16.51 -5.57 12.46
C GLU A 159 15.15 -6.13 12.90
N MET A 160 14.16 -6.19 12.00
CA MET A 160 12.87 -6.83 12.29
C MET A 160 13.04 -8.29 12.70
N GLU A 161 13.89 -9.07 12.00
CA GLU A 161 14.19 -10.47 12.36
C GLU A 161 14.81 -10.61 13.77
N LYS A 162 15.64 -9.65 14.18
CA LYS A 162 16.22 -9.62 15.54
C LYS A 162 15.17 -9.27 16.59
N ILE A 163 14.37 -8.23 16.33
CA ILE A 163 13.36 -7.73 17.26
C ILE A 163 12.28 -8.78 17.51
N LEU A 164 11.83 -9.47 16.46
CA LEU A 164 10.78 -10.48 16.56
C LEU A 164 11.20 -11.71 17.40
N LYS A 165 12.49 -11.94 17.58
CA LYS A 165 13.04 -13.00 18.44
C LYS A 165 13.07 -12.63 19.94
N LEU A 166 12.84 -11.38 20.30
CA LEU A 166 12.84 -10.94 21.69
C LEU A 166 11.65 -11.55 22.45
N PRO A 167 11.87 -12.08 23.66
CA PRO A 167 10.80 -12.74 24.43
C PRO A 167 9.78 -11.74 25.00
N ASN A 168 10.19 -10.49 25.30
CA ASN A 168 9.33 -9.49 25.93
C ASN A 168 8.49 -8.73 24.88
N PRO A 169 7.14 -8.85 24.90
CA PRO A 169 6.27 -8.18 23.94
C PRO A 169 6.38 -6.64 24.00
N ALA A 170 6.49 -6.06 25.18
CA ALA A 170 6.60 -4.60 25.32
C ALA A 170 7.94 -4.09 24.78
N GLU A 171 9.03 -4.84 24.96
CA GLU A 171 10.33 -4.49 24.38
C GLU A 171 10.30 -4.60 22.85
N ARG A 172 9.62 -5.63 22.31
CA ARG A 172 9.43 -5.74 20.85
C ARG A 172 8.72 -4.53 20.29
N GLU A 173 7.56 -4.19 20.86
CA GLU A 173 6.76 -3.04 20.42
C GLU A 173 7.56 -1.74 20.48
N TYR A 174 8.28 -1.50 21.59
CA TYR A 174 9.15 -0.34 21.72
C TYR A 174 10.21 -0.27 20.62
N LYS A 175 10.87 -1.40 20.32
CA LYS A 175 11.92 -1.46 19.30
C LYS A 175 11.36 -1.38 17.87
N ILE A 176 10.16 -1.91 17.60
CA ILE A 176 9.51 -1.75 16.30
C ILE A 176 9.13 -0.30 16.06
N ASN A 177 8.63 0.41 17.09
CA ASN A 177 8.35 1.84 16.98
C ASN A 177 9.63 2.65 16.72
N ALA A 178 10.73 2.37 17.43
CA ALA A 178 12.03 3.03 17.19
C ALA A 178 12.54 2.75 15.76
N LEU A 179 12.42 1.52 15.28
CA LEU A 179 12.79 1.15 13.91
C LEU A 179 11.89 1.83 12.85
N ALA A 180 10.60 2.04 13.17
CA ALA A 180 9.69 2.77 12.30
C ALA A 180 10.16 4.23 12.12
N ASP A 181 10.52 4.89 13.20
CA ASP A 181 11.06 6.25 13.17
C ASP A 181 12.39 6.31 12.39
N GLU A 182 13.30 5.36 12.63
CA GLU A 182 14.60 5.28 11.96
C GLU A 182 14.47 5.05 10.45
N CYS A 183 13.55 4.20 10.02
CA CYS A 183 13.28 3.89 8.61
C CYS A 183 12.25 4.83 7.97
N ASN A 184 11.79 5.85 8.69
CA ASN A 184 10.78 6.81 8.23
C ASN A 184 9.45 6.15 7.79
N PHE A 185 9.04 5.10 8.49
CA PHE A 185 7.70 4.53 8.35
C PHE A 185 6.69 5.26 9.24
N ARG A 186 5.41 5.18 8.85
CA ARG A 186 4.34 5.88 9.57
C ARG A 186 4.14 5.40 11.01
N ASP A 187 4.25 4.09 11.23
CA ASP A 187 3.99 3.45 12.53
C ASP A 187 4.55 2.01 12.57
N SER A 188 4.57 1.41 13.74
CA SER A 188 4.98 0.02 13.97
C SER A 188 4.15 -0.99 13.18
N ALA A 189 2.86 -0.75 13.01
CA ALA A 189 1.98 -1.63 12.23
C ALA A 189 2.37 -1.64 10.75
N THR A 190 2.83 -0.51 10.21
CA THR A 190 3.37 -0.42 8.86
C THR A 190 4.66 -1.25 8.73
N CYS A 191 5.55 -1.20 9.73
CA CYS A 191 6.75 -2.04 9.78
C CYS A 191 6.40 -3.53 9.75
N GLU A 192 5.48 -3.97 10.60
CA GLU A 192 5.05 -5.36 10.64
C GLU A 192 4.42 -5.81 9.32
N ALA A 193 3.54 -4.98 8.73
CA ALA A 193 2.90 -5.29 7.46
C ALA A 193 3.92 -5.43 6.31
N ILE A 194 4.85 -4.48 6.18
CA ILE A 194 5.91 -4.52 5.14
C ILE A 194 6.80 -5.74 5.34
N TYR A 195 7.19 -6.05 6.59
CA TYR A 195 8.01 -7.22 6.87
C TYR A 195 7.30 -8.52 6.47
N VAL A 196 6.03 -8.69 6.83
CA VAL A 196 5.25 -9.88 6.48
C VAL A 196 5.03 -9.98 4.97
N ASP A 197 4.73 -8.86 4.30
CA ASP A 197 4.61 -8.83 2.84
C ASP A 197 5.93 -9.18 2.15
N HIS A 198 7.07 -8.73 2.70
CA HIS A 198 8.40 -9.12 2.21
C HIS A 198 8.65 -10.62 2.39
N GLN A 199 8.32 -11.19 3.54
CA GLN A 199 8.43 -12.64 3.78
C GLN A 199 7.55 -13.43 2.80
N ALA A 200 6.32 -12.98 2.57
CA ALA A 200 5.41 -13.57 1.60
C ALA A 200 5.93 -13.48 0.16
N PHE A 201 6.54 -12.33 -0.22
CA PHE A 201 7.17 -12.15 -1.52
C PHE A 201 8.41 -13.04 -1.70
N LYS A 202 9.28 -13.11 -0.69
CA LYS A 202 10.49 -13.95 -0.68
C LYS A 202 10.13 -15.43 -0.82
N ALA A 203 9.06 -15.85 -0.17
CA ALA A 203 8.50 -17.18 -0.31
C ALA A 203 7.83 -17.42 -1.68
N GLY A 204 7.52 -16.35 -2.42
CA GLY A 204 6.97 -16.36 -3.77
C GLY A 204 5.50 -16.74 -3.83
N SER A 205 4.69 -15.97 -4.54
CA SER A 205 3.31 -16.35 -4.82
C SER A 205 3.27 -17.41 -5.91
N LYS A 206 2.49 -18.46 -5.72
CA LYS A 206 2.27 -19.47 -6.75
C LYS A 206 1.34 -18.88 -7.82
N GLN A 207 1.92 -18.45 -8.94
CA GLN A 207 1.12 -18.08 -10.11
C GLN A 207 0.52 -19.35 -10.73
N MET A 208 -0.73 -19.28 -11.09
CA MET A 208 -1.46 -20.38 -11.71
C MET A 208 -2.26 -19.85 -12.90
N THR A 209 -2.14 -20.49 -14.03
CA THR A 209 -2.97 -20.18 -15.21
C THR A 209 -4.40 -20.67 -15.00
N ALA A 210 -5.36 -20.08 -15.72
CA ALA A 210 -6.75 -20.56 -15.69
C ALA A 210 -6.86 -22.04 -16.10
N LYS A 211 -5.97 -22.52 -16.98
CA LYS A 211 -5.90 -23.94 -17.38
C LYS A 211 -5.48 -24.81 -16.19
N GLU A 212 -4.39 -24.48 -15.52
CA GLU A 212 -3.93 -25.22 -14.33
C GLU A 212 -4.98 -25.18 -13.21
N LEU A 213 -5.70 -24.06 -13.07
CA LEU A 213 -6.79 -23.91 -12.11
C LEU A 213 -7.95 -24.86 -12.45
N SER A 214 -8.30 -24.99 -13.74
CA SER A 214 -9.39 -25.87 -14.18
C SER A 214 -9.08 -27.36 -14.03
N GLU A 215 -7.80 -27.72 -14.03
CA GLU A 215 -7.31 -29.09 -13.85
C GLU A 215 -7.19 -29.51 -12.38
N LYS A 216 -7.32 -28.53 -11.44
CA LYS A 216 -7.29 -28.80 -10.01
C LYS A 216 -8.67 -29.09 -9.46
N GLU A 217 -8.81 -30.22 -8.81
CA GLU A 217 -9.96 -30.51 -7.97
C GLU A 217 -9.82 -29.76 -6.64
N PHE A 218 -10.68 -28.77 -6.41
CA PHE A 218 -10.83 -28.11 -5.12
C PHE A 218 -12.00 -28.72 -4.37
N LYS A 219 -11.71 -29.51 -3.36
CA LYS A 219 -12.72 -29.96 -2.43
C LYS A 219 -12.87 -28.90 -1.33
N ARG A 220 -14.08 -28.32 -1.21
CA ARG A 220 -14.38 -27.46 -0.05
C ARG A 220 -14.27 -28.30 1.22
N ASP A 221 -13.43 -27.85 2.13
CA ASP A 221 -13.29 -28.44 3.45
C ASP A 221 -14.14 -27.66 4.46
N TYR A 222 -14.59 -28.32 5.51
CA TYR A 222 -15.48 -27.74 6.52
C TYR A 222 -15.08 -28.21 7.92
N ILE A 223 -15.22 -27.33 8.90
CA ILE A 223 -15.23 -27.72 10.32
C ILE A 223 -16.59 -28.32 10.67
N ILE A 224 -17.66 -27.69 10.20
CA ILE A 224 -19.05 -28.15 10.33
C ILE A 224 -19.59 -28.18 8.91
N PRO A 225 -19.93 -29.37 8.35
CA PRO A 225 -20.39 -29.52 6.98
C PRO A 225 -21.48 -28.53 6.59
N ASP A 226 -21.31 -27.87 5.46
CA ASP A 226 -22.22 -26.88 4.87
C ASP A 226 -22.53 -25.64 5.75
N VAL A 227 -21.89 -25.52 6.91
CA VAL A 227 -22.08 -24.41 7.84
C VAL A 227 -20.81 -23.59 8.05
N LEU A 228 -19.70 -24.25 8.39
CA LEU A 228 -18.47 -23.55 8.77
C LEU A 228 -17.30 -24.00 7.87
N PRO A 229 -17.01 -23.26 6.80
CA PRO A 229 -15.94 -23.62 5.87
C PRO A 229 -14.55 -23.51 6.53
N HIS A 230 -13.58 -24.26 5.97
CA HIS A 230 -12.19 -24.28 6.41
C HIS A 230 -11.23 -24.37 5.20
N PRO A 231 -10.21 -23.49 5.07
CA PRO A 231 -10.03 -22.28 5.88
C PRO A 231 -11.04 -21.18 5.50
N SER A 232 -11.38 -20.32 6.44
CA SER A 232 -12.28 -19.19 6.20
C SER A 232 -12.11 -18.09 7.25
N THR A 233 -12.64 -16.90 6.95
CA THR A 233 -12.83 -15.83 7.94
C THR A 233 -14.31 -15.49 7.98
N VAL A 234 -14.94 -15.68 9.12
CA VAL A 234 -16.38 -15.50 9.33
C VAL A 234 -16.62 -14.40 10.34
N LEU A 235 -17.39 -13.40 9.95
CA LEU A 235 -17.80 -12.31 10.83
C LEU A 235 -19.14 -12.61 11.47
N ILE A 236 -19.20 -12.61 12.80
CA ILE A 236 -20.44 -12.72 13.58
C ILE A 236 -20.76 -11.36 14.17
N TYR A 237 -21.92 -10.78 13.83
CA TYR A 237 -22.33 -9.50 14.38
C TYR A 237 -23.76 -9.52 14.91
N GLY A 238 -24.05 -8.70 15.91
CA GLY A 238 -25.35 -8.56 16.56
C GLY A 238 -25.30 -7.55 17.69
N ALA A 239 -26.42 -7.28 18.34
CA ALA A 239 -26.48 -6.37 19.48
C ALA A 239 -25.70 -6.90 20.69
N GLY A 240 -25.39 -6.02 21.64
CA GLY A 240 -24.83 -6.44 22.91
C GLY A 240 -25.79 -7.39 23.64
N GLY A 241 -25.30 -8.52 24.14
CA GLY A 241 -26.12 -9.51 24.83
C GLY A 241 -26.78 -10.57 23.94
N ASP A 242 -26.67 -10.52 22.60
CA ASP A 242 -27.26 -11.52 21.68
C ASP A 242 -26.54 -12.88 21.71
N GLY A 243 -25.58 -13.09 22.61
CA GLY A 243 -24.94 -14.40 22.79
C GLY A 243 -23.85 -14.74 21.77
N LYS A 244 -23.28 -13.75 21.08
CA LYS A 244 -22.23 -13.97 20.06
C LYS A 244 -21.03 -14.73 20.58
N SER A 245 -20.45 -14.29 21.69
CA SER A 245 -19.32 -14.96 22.34
C SER A 245 -19.71 -16.38 22.83
N MET A 246 -20.90 -16.53 23.41
CA MET A 246 -21.41 -17.83 23.84
C MET A 246 -21.60 -18.79 22.65
N SER A 247 -22.10 -18.31 21.52
CA SER A 247 -22.21 -19.10 20.28
C SER A 247 -20.84 -19.53 19.76
N ALA A 248 -19.87 -18.62 19.75
CA ALA A 248 -18.50 -18.96 19.34
C ALA A 248 -17.86 -19.99 20.28
N TRP A 249 -18.08 -19.89 21.57
CA TRP A 249 -17.56 -20.86 22.56
C TRP A 249 -18.28 -22.22 22.50
N ALA A 250 -19.57 -22.24 22.20
CA ALA A 250 -20.30 -23.50 21.96
C ALA A 250 -19.72 -24.24 20.72
N ILE A 251 -19.39 -23.50 19.63
CA ILE A 251 -18.70 -24.05 18.47
C ILE A 251 -17.31 -24.56 18.87
N ALA A 252 -16.53 -23.74 19.59
CA ALA A 252 -15.21 -24.11 20.08
C ALA A 252 -15.21 -25.35 20.93
N ARG A 253 -16.17 -25.48 21.89
CA ARG A 253 -16.35 -26.66 22.70
C ARG A 253 -16.55 -27.94 21.86
N LYS A 254 -17.40 -27.86 20.83
CA LYS A 254 -17.65 -29.00 19.94
C LYS A 254 -16.38 -29.35 19.12
N ILE A 255 -15.57 -28.37 18.72
CA ILE A 255 -14.31 -28.62 18.03
C ILE A 255 -13.30 -29.32 18.95
N ILE A 256 -13.19 -28.91 20.20
CA ILE A 256 -12.25 -29.54 21.15
C ILE A 256 -12.68 -30.95 21.48
N THR A 257 -13.96 -31.16 21.80
CA THR A 257 -14.49 -32.48 22.18
C THR A 257 -14.63 -33.42 20.98
N GLY A 258 -14.89 -32.89 19.78
CA GLY A 258 -15.25 -33.65 18.58
C GLY A 258 -16.71 -34.17 18.63
N GLU A 259 -17.52 -33.64 19.54
CA GLU A 259 -18.94 -33.96 19.62
C GLU A 259 -19.72 -33.33 18.46
N SER A 260 -20.64 -34.10 17.89
CA SER A 260 -21.54 -33.62 16.85
C SER A 260 -22.53 -32.58 17.37
N PHE A 261 -23.00 -31.70 16.51
CA PHE A 261 -24.22 -30.93 16.73
C PHE A 261 -25.43 -31.81 16.47
N GLU A 262 -26.46 -31.67 17.28
CA GLU A 262 -27.75 -32.26 17.04
C GLU A 262 -28.69 -31.19 16.45
N VAL A 263 -29.08 -31.40 15.21
CA VAL A 263 -29.95 -30.47 14.46
C VAL A 263 -31.14 -31.22 13.93
N LYS A 264 -32.33 -30.99 14.46
CA LYS A 264 -33.59 -31.63 14.07
C LYS A 264 -33.54 -33.18 14.08
N GLY A 265 -32.73 -33.74 15.01
CA GLY A 265 -32.55 -35.19 15.14
C GLY A 265 -31.42 -35.77 14.29
N ASP A 266 -30.80 -34.99 13.46
CA ASP A 266 -29.61 -35.40 12.70
C ASP A 266 -28.32 -35.02 13.45
N HIS A 267 -27.34 -35.92 13.42
CA HIS A 267 -26.01 -35.67 13.98
C HIS A 267 -25.11 -35.06 12.93
N VAL A 268 -24.81 -33.75 13.08
CA VAL A 268 -23.88 -33.02 12.19
C VAL A 268 -22.47 -33.14 12.77
N PRO A 269 -21.54 -33.83 12.10
CA PRO A 269 -20.19 -34.05 12.61
C PRO A 269 -19.41 -32.76 12.69
N VAL A 270 -18.47 -32.70 13.65
CA VAL A 270 -17.57 -31.56 13.84
C VAL A 270 -16.11 -32.02 13.75
N ARG A 271 -15.29 -31.29 12.98
CA ARG A 271 -13.87 -31.56 12.91
C ARG A 271 -13.20 -31.23 14.25
N LYS A 272 -12.58 -32.23 14.86
CA LYS A 272 -11.83 -32.04 16.10
C LYS A 272 -10.54 -31.28 15.88
N GLY A 273 -10.15 -30.39 16.81
CA GLY A 273 -8.93 -29.62 16.74
C GLY A 273 -8.69 -28.72 17.94
N LYS A 274 -7.65 -27.89 17.82
CA LYS A 274 -7.28 -26.87 18.81
C LYS A 274 -7.98 -25.55 18.56
N VAL A 275 -8.12 -24.75 19.61
CA VAL A 275 -8.76 -23.43 19.57
C VAL A 275 -7.82 -22.37 20.11
N LEU A 276 -7.72 -21.24 19.39
CA LEU A 276 -7.05 -20.03 19.84
C LEU A 276 -8.09 -18.93 20.07
N ILE A 277 -8.16 -18.41 21.29
CA ILE A 277 -9.06 -17.31 21.67
C ILE A 277 -8.22 -16.04 21.86
N LEU A 278 -8.49 -15.03 21.06
CA LEU A 278 -7.91 -13.69 21.11
C LEU A 278 -9.00 -12.77 21.64
N ASN A 279 -8.97 -12.43 22.94
CA ASN A 279 -10.00 -11.63 23.58
C ASN A 279 -9.44 -10.28 24.04
N GLY A 280 -9.98 -9.18 23.51
CA GLY A 280 -9.59 -7.83 23.87
C GLY A 280 -10.58 -7.08 24.76
N ASP A 281 -11.73 -7.70 25.07
CA ASP A 281 -12.81 -7.02 25.80
C ASP A 281 -12.89 -7.40 27.27
N GLN A 282 -12.44 -8.58 27.64
CA GLN A 282 -12.69 -9.14 28.98
C GLN A 282 -11.39 -9.54 29.69
N PRO A 283 -11.33 -9.36 31.03
CA PRO A 283 -10.24 -9.89 31.82
C PRO A 283 -10.33 -11.42 31.90
N LEU A 284 -9.18 -12.07 32.06
CA LEU A 284 -9.08 -13.57 32.13
C LEU A 284 -10.01 -14.21 33.17
N MET A 285 -10.25 -13.53 34.27
CA MET A 285 -11.16 -14.02 35.31
C MET A 285 -12.59 -14.19 34.79
N GLN A 286 -13.10 -13.18 34.10
CA GLN A 286 -14.45 -13.22 33.51
C GLN A 286 -14.57 -14.27 32.41
N ILE A 287 -13.53 -14.40 31.57
CA ILE A 287 -13.47 -15.44 30.54
C ILE A 287 -13.54 -16.82 31.20
N LYS A 288 -12.76 -17.04 32.26
CA LYS A 288 -12.77 -18.30 33.01
C LYS A 288 -14.16 -18.65 33.55
N GLU A 289 -14.82 -17.70 34.23
CA GLU A 289 -16.17 -17.88 34.76
C GLU A 289 -17.17 -18.28 33.66
N GLN A 290 -17.15 -17.61 32.54
CA GLN A 290 -18.05 -17.89 31.41
C GLN A 290 -17.75 -19.23 30.72
N LEU A 291 -16.49 -19.66 30.65
CA LEU A 291 -16.12 -20.97 30.13
C LEU A 291 -16.56 -22.07 31.09
N GLU A 292 -16.39 -21.91 32.41
CA GLU A 292 -16.85 -22.83 33.42
C GLU A 292 -18.40 -22.97 33.42
N GLU A 293 -19.12 -21.85 33.31
CA GLU A 293 -20.59 -21.83 33.21
C GLU A 293 -21.12 -22.53 31.94
N SER A 294 -20.35 -22.53 30.87
CA SER A 294 -20.69 -23.18 29.59
C SER A 294 -20.23 -24.64 29.49
N ASP A 295 -19.75 -25.22 30.56
CA ASP A 295 -19.20 -26.59 30.60
C ASP A 295 -18.11 -26.82 29.56
N TYR A 296 -17.24 -25.80 29.37
CA TYR A 296 -16.16 -25.79 28.41
C TYR A 296 -14.97 -26.62 28.93
N PRO A 297 -14.35 -27.48 28.09
CA PRO A 297 -13.19 -28.24 28.52
C PRO A 297 -12.01 -27.31 28.84
N MET A 298 -11.56 -27.31 30.08
CA MET A 298 -10.43 -26.51 30.56
C MET A 298 -9.12 -27.29 30.37
N ASP A 299 -8.74 -27.53 29.14
CA ASP A 299 -7.56 -28.33 28.79
C ASP A 299 -6.55 -27.53 27.90
N GLU A 300 -5.43 -28.16 27.56
CA GLU A 300 -4.36 -27.58 26.76
C GLU A 300 -4.69 -27.38 25.25
N ASN A 301 -5.87 -27.84 24.80
CA ASN A 301 -6.30 -27.65 23.42
C ASN A 301 -6.85 -26.24 23.16
N THR A 302 -7.04 -25.47 24.22
CA THR A 302 -7.45 -24.05 24.12
C THR A 302 -6.34 -23.13 24.61
N VAL A 303 -5.89 -22.21 23.77
CA VAL A 303 -4.97 -21.13 24.13
C VAL A 303 -5.73 -19.82 24.14
N ILE A 304 -5.61 -19.05 25.23
CA ILE A 304 -6.28 -17.75 25.40
C ILE A 304 -5.23 -16.65 25.51
N ARG A 305 -5.42 -15.58 24.75
CA ARG A 305 -4.59 -14.36 24.80
C ARG A 305 -5.49 -13.14 24.93
N THR A 306 -5.13 -12.23 25.84
CA THR A 306 -5.87 -10.97 26.08
C THR A 306 -5.05 -9.72 25.72
N ASP A 307 -3.82 -9.93 25.30
CA ASP A 307 -2.84 -8.87 24.97
C ASP A 307 -2.54 -8.74 23.47
N TRP A 308 -3.22 -9.54 22.64
CA TRP A 308 -3.01 -9.49 21.19
C TRP A 308 -3.79 -8.33 20.55
N GLN A 309 -3.15 -7.69 19.59
CA GLN A 309 -3.75 -6.60 18.82
C GLN A 309 -3.85 -6.96 17.33
N LEU A 310 -4.91 -6.47 16.70
CA LEU A 310 -5.30 -6.83 15.33
C LEU A 310 -4.23 -6.57 14.25
N ARG A 311 -3.31 -5.65 14.50
CA ARG A 311 -2.20 -5.32 13.59
C ARG A 311 -0.87 -6.00 13.94
N SER A 312 -0.83 -6.79 14.99
CA SER A 312 0.36 -7.54 15.38
C SER A 312 0.51 -8.80 14.53
N TYR A 313 0.75 -8.62 13.23
CA TYR A 313 0.77 -9.70 12.23
C TYR A 313 1.84 -10.76 12.52
N ALA A 314 3.05 -10.32 12.86
CA ALA A 314 4.14 -11.23 13.17
C ALA A 314 3.84 -12.09 14.40
N GLN A 315 3.25 -11.49 15.46
CA GLN A 315 2.80 -12.21 16.64
C GLN A 315 1.69 -13.19 16.31
N PHE A 316 0.74 -12.81 15.44
CA PHE A 316 -0.31 -13.71 14.97
C PHE A 316 0.27 -14.91 14.24
N CYS A 317 1.19 -14.68 13.28
CA CYS A 317 1.85 -15.77 12.56
C CYS A 317 2.59 -16.73 13.51
N GLN A 318 3.25 -16.20 14.54
CA GLN A 318 3.95 -17.03 15.52
C GLN A 318 2.96 -17.86 16.35
N LEU A 319 1.88 -17.23 16.86
CA LEU A 319 0.83 -17.94 17.60
C LEU A 319 0.19 -19.06 16.76
N MET A 320 -0.09 -18.79 15.48
CA MET A 320 -0.66 -19.77 14.58
C MET A 320 0.27 -20.95 14.34
N LYS A 321 1.59 -20.72 14.24
CA LYS A 321 2.61 -21.78 14.09
C LYS A 321 2.76 -22.61 15.39
N ASP A 322 2.74 -21.97 16.54
CA ASP A 322 2.93 -22.62 17.85
C ASP A 322 1.70 -23.44 18.26
N VAL A 323 0.51 -22.88 18.08
CA VAL A 323 -0.75 -23.51 18.51
C VAL A 323 -1.30 -24.46 17.45
N GLN A 324 -1.16 -24.13 16.17
CA GLN A 324 -1.78 -24.83 15.04
C GLN A 324 -3.30 -25.03 15.22
N PRO A 325 -4.06 -23.94 15.47
CA PRO A 325 -5.47 -24.03 15.78
C PRO A 325 -6.30 -24.39 14.54
N THR A 326 -7.35 -25.16 14.73
CA THR A 326 -8.41 -25.37 13.73
C THR A 326 -9.37 -24.18 13.71
N LEU A 327 -9.62 -23.59 14.89
CA LEU A 327 -10.46 -22.41 15.07
C LEU A 327 -9.71 -21.31 15.79
N VAL A 328 -9.81 -20.08 15.28
CA VAL A 328 -9.41 -18.86 15.97
C VAL A 328 -10.66 -18.03 16.26
N ILE A 329 -10.83 -17.55 17.48
CA ILE A 329 -11.89 -16.61 17.85
C ILE A 329 -11.25 -15.27 18.18
N ILE A 330 -11.71 -14.19 17.51
CA ILE A 330 -11.33 -12.80 17.81
C ILE A 330 -12.53 -12.12 18.46
N ASP A 331 -12.48 -11.88 19.76
CA ASP A 331 -13.58 -11.35 20.58
C ASP A 331 -13.13 -10.13 21.39
N SER A 332 -13.47 -8.92 21.00
CA SER A 332 -14.14 -8.56 19.76
C SER A 332 -13.17 -7.88 18.79
N LEU A 333 -13.63 -7.64 17.56
CA LEU A 333 -12.87 -6.89 16.57
C LEU A 333 -12.41 -5.52 17.09
N ILE A 334 -13.27 -4.82 17.82
CA ILE A 334 -12.95 -3.52 18.43
C ILE A 334 -12.02 -3.69 19.63
N GLY A 335 -12.30 -4.64 20.52
CA GLY A 335 -11.47 -4.90 21.69
C GLY A 335 -10.02 -5.22 21.31
N CYS A 336 -9.83 -5.99 20.24
CA CYS A 336 -8.51 -6.32 19.70
C CYS A 336 -7.90 -5.24 18.79
N SER A 337 -8.58 -4.11 18.53
CA SER A 337 -8.09 -3.10 17.60
C SER A 337 -6.95 -2.22 18.14
N GLY A 338 -6.63 -2.29 19.43
CA GLY A 338 -5.54 -1.51 20.04
C GLY A 338 -5.91 -0.07 20.44
N GLY A 339 -7.21 0.28 20.49
CA GLY A 339 -7.71 1.51 21.10
C GLY A 339 -8.03 2.65 20.13
N LYS A 340 -8.02 3.89 20.62
CA LYS A 340 -8.58 5.09 19.95
C LYS A 340 -7.96 5.49 18.60
N ALA A 341 -6.85 4.90 18.20
CA ALA A 341 -6.18 5.24 16.94
C ALA A 341 -6.93 4.73 15.68
N PHE A 342 -7.92 3.84 15.86
CA PHE A 342 -8.64 3.21 14.77
C PHE A 342 -10.12 3.57 14.80
N ASP A 343 -10.54 4.36 13.79
CA ASP A 343 -11.93 4.67 13.55
C ASP A 343 -12.57 3.55 12.73
N GLU A 344 -13.47 2.78 13.36
CA GLU A 344 -14.20 1.68 12.71
C GLU A 344 -15.05 2.10 11.51
N ASN A 345 -15.28 3.41 11.32
CA ASN A 345 -16.03 3.95 10.19
C ASN A 345 -15.15 4.20 8.96
N LYS A 346 -13.84 4.11 9.10
CA LYS A 346 -12.89 4.25 7.99
C LYS A 346 -12.55 2.89 7.36
N SER A 347 -12.33 2.88 6.05
CA SER A 347 -12.03 1.66 5.30
C SER A 347 -10.72 0.99 5.72
N ASP A 348 -9.74 1.77 6.20
CA ASP A 348 -8.45 1.24 6.67
C ASP A 348 -8.56 0.39 7.94
N PHE A 349 -9.67 0.53 8.68
CA PHE A 349 -9.99 -0.35 9.80
C PHE A 349 -10.11 -1.83 9.39
N ALA A 350 -10.56 -2.09 8.16
CA ALA A 350 -10.71 -3.45 7.63
C ALA A 350 -9.40 -4.06 7.10
N THR A 351 -8.32 -3.28 6.97
CA THR A 351 -7.04 -3.74 6.40
C THR A 351 -6.50 -5.02 7.07
N PRO A 352 -6.50 -5.16 8.42
CA PRO A 352 -6.05 -6.38 9.06
C PRO A 352 -6.93 -7.60 8.74
N LEU A 353 -8.23 -7.42 8.55
CA LEU A 353 -9.12 -8.53 8.16
C LEU A 353 -8.84 -8.99 6.74
N TYR A 354 -8.62 -8.06 5.79
CA TYR A 354 -8.17 -8.41 4.44
C TYR A 354 -6.86 -9.20 4.49
N TRP A 355 -5.92 -8.76 5.33
CA TRP A 355 -4.65 -9.46 5.50
C TRP A 355 -4.84 -10.88 6.04
N LEU A 356 -5.64 -11.06 7.10
CA LEU A 356 -5.96 -12.36 7.68
C LEU A 356 -6.61 -13.29 6.66
N THR A 357 -7.64 -12.80 5.96
CA THR A 357 -8.38 -13.59 4.97
C THR A 357 -7.52 -14.00 3.79
N ARG A 358 -6.70 -13.07 3.25
CA ARG A 358 -5.84 -13.32 2.11
C ARG A 358 -4.73 -14.33 2.40
N ASN A 359 -4.16 -14.28 3.60
CA ASN A 359 -3.00 -15.08 3.97
C ASN A 359 -3.36 -16.39 4.69
N ASN A 360 -4.64 -16.65 4.94
CA ASN A 360 -5.13 -17.81 5.65
C ASN A 360 -4.87 -19.13 4.88
N GLY A 361 -3.85 -19.87 5.29
CA GLY A 361 -3.40 -21.08 4.62
C GLY A 361 -2.77 -20.85 3.24
N HIS A 362 -2.40 -19.60 2.92
CA HIS A 362 -1.74 -19.30 1.65
C HIS A 362 -0.39 -20.01 1.57
N GLN A 363 -0.22 -20.84 0.54
CA GLN A 363 1.02 -21.56 0.27
C GLN A 363 1.90 -20.76 -0.68
N THR A 364 3.15 -20.62 -0.31
CA THR A 364 4.21 -20.05 -1.14
C THR A 364 4.66 -21.04 -2.23
N LYS A 365 5.52 -20.58 -3.15
CA LYS A 365 6.09 -21.45 -4.20
C LYS A 365 6.84 -22.64 -3.62
N ASP A 366 7.48 -22.47 -2.48
CA ASP A 366 8.28 -23.49 -1.80
C ASP A 366 7.43 -24.38 -0.89
N GLY A 367 6.10 -24.19 -0.89
CA GLY A 367 5.17 -24.98 -0.08
C GLY A 367 5.05 -24.52 1.38
N GLU A 368 5.77 -23.47 1.78
CA GLU A 368 5.62 -22.87 3.10
C GLU A 368 4.31 -22.05 3.19
N VAL A 369 3.77 -21.93 4.37
CA VAL A 369 2.60 -21.10 4.65
C VAL A 369 2.98 -19.91 5.52
N ILE A 370 2.36 -18.75 5.28
CA ILE A 370 2.56 -17.56 6.13
C ILE A 370 2.11 -17.90 7.55
N PHE A 371 0.93 -18.48 7.67
CA PHE A 371 0.45 -19.17 8.87
C PHE A 371 -0.48 -20.35 8.48
N PRO A 372 -0.58 -21.39 9.33
CA PRO A 372 -1.42 -22.54 9.06
C PRO A 372 -2.88 -22.18 8.79
N PRO A 373 -3.58 -22.92 7.91
CA PRO A 373 -4.99 -22.68 7.63
C PRO A 373 -5.84 -22.89 8.88
N ALA A 374 -6.76 -21.96 9.12
CA ALA A 374 -7.72 -22.03 10.23
C ALA A 374 -9.06 -21.39 9.82
N THR A 375 -10.11 -21.72 10.52
CA THR A 375 -11.32 -20.90 10.50
C THR A 375 -11.21 -19.81 11.54
N ILE A 376 -11.38 -18.55 11.13
CA ILE A 376 -11.26 -17.37 11.99
C ILE A 376 -12.66 -16.81 12.20
N LEU A 377 -13.21 -16.92 13.41
CA LEU A 377 -14.46 -16.29 13.80
C LEU A 377 -14.17 -14.92 14.41
N VAL A 378 -14.68 -13.88 13.79
CA VAL A 378 -14.52 -12.48 14.23
C VAL A 378 -15.83 -11.99 14.80
N ILE A 379 -15.83 -11.62 16.07
CA ILE A 379 -17.02 -11.09 16.74
C ILE A 379 -17.04 -9.57 16.63
N HIS A 380 -18.19 -9.03 16.21
CA HIS A 380 -18.39 -7.60 16.07
C HIS A 380 -19.75 -7.16 16.59
N HIS A 381 -19.85 -5.89 17.01
CA HIS A 381 -21.09 -5.35 17.56
C HIS A 381 -21.96 -4.73 16.46
N ALA A 382 -23.29 -4.82 16.62
CA ALA A 382 -24.24 -4.06 15.85
C ALA A 382 -24.28 -2.60 16.32
N ASN A 383 -24.80 -1.70 15.50
CA ASN A 383 -25.12 -0.34 15.90
C ASN A 383 -26.37 -0.31 16.78
N LYS A 384 -26.69 0.85 17.38
CA LYS A 384 -27.86 1.04 18.28
C LYS A 384 -29.22 0.69 17.62
N ASN A 385 -29.29 0.67 16.29
CA ASN A 385 -30.50 0.35 15.53
C ASN A 385 -30.52 -1.13 15.07
N GLY A 386 -29.61 -1.97 15.57
CA GLY A 386 -29.50 -3.38 15.20
C GLY A 386 -28.89 -3.62 13.79
N GLY A 387 -28.48 -2.56 13.11
CA GLY A 387 -27.76 -2.64 11.85
C GLY A 387 -26.25 -2.90 12.05
N PHE A 388 -25.56 -3.12 10.96
CA PHE A 388 -24.11 -3.27 10.97
C PHE A 388 -23.42 -1.99 11.47
N ARG A 389 -22.39 -2.14 12.30
CA ARG A 389 -21.61 -1.03 12.84
C ARG A 389 -20.28 -0.91 12.10
N GLY A 390 -19.88 0.35 11.80
CA GLY A 390 -18.62 0.63 11.11
C GLY A 390 -18.72 0.59 9.58
N THR A 391 -17.57 0.62 8.92
CA THR A 391 -17.46 0.62 7.46
C THR A 391 -17.94 -0.70 6.83
N SER A 392 -18.53 -0.64 5.63
CA SER A 392 -18.89 -1.84 4.85
C SER A 392 -17.66 -2.70 4.50
N ALA A 393 -16.47 -2.08 4.41
CA ALA A 393 -15.22 -2.77 4.13
C ALA A 393 -14.91 -3.92 5.10
N ILE A 394 -15.42 -3.88 6.34
CA ILE A 394 -15.30 -4.98 7.30
C ILE A 394 -15.98 -6.25 6.78
N ARG A 395 -17.18 -6.13 6.19
CA ARG A 395 -17.91 -7.26 5.60
C ARG A 395 -17.26 -7.76 4.31
N ASP A 396 -16.71 -6.83 3.53
CA ASP A 396 -16.05 -7.13 2.25
C ASP A 396 -14.70 -7.86 2.49
N ALA A 397 -14.12 -7.70 3.67
CA ALA A 397 -12.83 -8.30 4.05
C ALA A 397 -12.93 -9.75 4.53
N VAL A 398 -14.12 -10.31 4.72
CA VAL A 398 -14.35 -11.66 5.24
C VAL A 398 -15.02 -12.56 4.20
N THR A 399 -14.90 -13.88 4.39
CA THR A 399 -15.52 -14.86 3.48
C THR A 399 -17.02 -14.98 3.68
N GLU A 400 -17.47 -14.86 4.92
CA GLU A 400 -18.90 -14.99 5.29
C GLU A 400 -19.27 -14.03 6.41
N THR A 401 -20.55 -13.66 6.47
CA THR A 401 -21.09 -12.80 7.50
C THR A 401 -22.35 -13.40 8.10
N TRP A 402 -22.35 -13.62 9.42
CA TRP A 402 -23.49 -14.13 10.17
C TRP A 402 -24.06 -13.02 11.05
N ARG A 403 -25.37 -12.92 11.09
CA ARG A 403 -26.10 -12.03 12.00
C ARG A 403 -26.81 -12.87 13.05
N LEU A 404 -26.61 -12.52 14.32
CA LEU A 404 -27.38 -13.00 15.46
C LEU A 404 -28.45 -11.98 15.83
#